data_b77623661a194a601cd206e9741158af
#
_entry.id   b77623661a194a601cd206e9741158af
#
_cell.length_a   1.000
_cell.length_b   1.000
_cell.length_c   1.000
_cell.angle_alpha   90.00
_cell.angle_beta   90.00
_cell.angle_gamma   90.00
#
_symmetry.space_group_name_H-M   'P 1'
#
loop_
_entity.id
_entity.type
_entity.pdbx_description
1 polymer ?
#
loop_
_entity_poly.entity_id
_entity_poly.type
_entity_poly.pdbx_seq_one_letter_code
_entity_poly.pdbx_strand_id
1 'polypeptide(L)'
;MDKKMFCYQCEQTVGCTGCTGNAGVCGKKAGTAKLQDELTGALIGLARAVDSAAAISKSTSQVIIEGLFTTVTNVSFDDAAIENMIQKVRAEKERLVPGCSKCQSPCGKSDEYDMQQLWNADEDIRSLKSLILFGIRGMAAYAYHANVLNYEDAEVNRFFCEALFKIGYEEILSLLLFYSFVLLFL
;
A
#
# COMPACT_ATOMS: atom_id res chain seq x y z
N MET A 1 -22.67 -8.58 -17.03
CA MET A 1 -21.38 -7.91 -17.37
C MET A 1 -20.30 -8.64 -16.59
N ASP A 2 -19.56 -9.50 -17.27
CA ASP A 2 -18.45 -10.23 -16.66
C ASP A 2 -17.36 -9.23 -16.27
N LYS A 3 -17.30 -8.89 -14.98
CA LYS A 3 -16.19 -8.10 -14.43
C LYS A 3 -14.98 -9.03 -14.44
N LYS A 4 -14.16 -8.94 -15.49
CA LYS A 4 -12.89 -9.65 -15.52
C LYS A 4 -12.11 -9.31 -14.26
N MET A 5 -11.72 -10.32 -13.51
CA MET A 5 -10.83 -10.17 -12.37
C MET A 5 -9.45 -9.77 -12.88
N PHE A 6 -8.79 -8.89 -12.17
CA PHE A 6 -7.35 -8.71 -12.23
C PHE A 6 -6.79 -8.64 -10.81
N CYS A 7 -5.80 -9.46 -10.49
CA CYS A 7 -5.08 -9.40 -9.23
C CYS A 7 -3.63 -9.86 -9.44
N TYR A 8 -2.69 -9.00 -9.04
CA TYR A 8 -1.25 -9.26 -9.08
C TYR A 8 -0.61 -9.03 -7.70
N GLN A 9 -1.32 -9.40 -6.62
CA GLN A 9 -0.91 -9.09 -5.25
C GLN A 9 -0.03 -10.17 -4.60
N CYS A 10 0.31 -11.22 -5.31
CA CYS A 10 1.24 -12.26 -4.83
C CYS A 10 1.89 -12.99 -6.01
N GLU A 11 2.95 -13.76 -5.73
CA GLU A 11 3.67 -14.59 -6.70
C GLU A 11 2.89 -15.83 -7.14
N GLN A 12 1.79 -16.18 -6.48
CA GLN A 12 0.95 -17.35 -6.81
C GLN A 12 0.06 -17.16 -8.05
N THR A 13 0.35 -16.14 -8.84
CA THR A 13 -0.42 -15.85 -10.05
C THR A 13 -0.07 -16.82 -11.18
N VAL A 14 -1.08 -17.32 -11.90
CA VAL A 14 -0.90 -18.26 -13.00
C VAL A 14 -0.01 -17.65 -14.10
N GLY A 15 1.09 -18.32 -14.42
CA GLY A 15 2.00 -17.89 -15.49
C GLY A 15 2.65 -16.52 -15.28
N CYS A 16 2.76 -16.03 -14.06
CA CYS A 16 3.30 -14.70 -13.70
C CYS A 16 2.58 -13.53 -14.38
N THR A 17 1.32 -13.72 -14.79
CA THR A 17 0.54 -12.71 -15.53
C THR A 17 -0.59 -12.07 -14.71
N GLY A 18 -0.73 -12.45 -13.45
CA GLY A 18 -1.86 -12.08 -12.61
C GLY A 18 -3.02 -13.05 -12.70
N CYS A 19 -3.95 -12.97 -11.73
CA CYS A 19 -5.19 -13.72 -11.76
C CYS A 19 -6.23 -12.94 -12.59
N THR A 20 -6.64 -13.50 -13.72
CA THR A 20 -7.55 -12.86 -14.68
C THR A 20 -8.84 -13.66 -14.92
N GLY A 21 -9.04 -14.76 -14.17
CA GLY A 21 -10.21 -15.63 -14.27
C GLY A 21 -11.44 -15.09 -13.52
N ASN A 22 -12.30 -16.00 -13.06
CA ASN A 22 -13.48 -15.66 -12.26
C ASN A 22 -13.15 -15.47 -10.77
N ALA A 23 -12.03 -16.06 -10.31
CA ALA A 23 -11.51 -15.90 -8.96
C ALA A 23 -9.98 -16.02 -8.99
N GLY A 24 -9.30 -15.52 -7.96
CA GLY A 24 -7.89 -15.75 -7.75
C GLY A 24 -7.56 -17.21 -7.45
N VAL A 25 -6.31 -17.63 -7.64
CA VAL A 25 -5.83 -18.97 -7.25
C VAL A 25 -6.12 -19.24 -5.76
N CYS A 26 -6.08 -18.21 -4.93
CA CYS A 26 -6.42 -18.26 -3.49
C CYS A 26 -7.94 -18.25 -3.19
N GLY A 27 -8.79 -18.21 -4.21
CA GLY A 27 -10.25 -18.08 -4.03
C GLY A 27 -10.76 -16.64 -3.88
N LYS A 28 -9.88 -15.63 -3.94
CA LYS A 28 -10.25 -14.21 -3.85
C LYS A 28 -11.20 -13.83 -4.98
N LYS A 29 -12.26 -13.10 -4.65
CA LYS A 29 -13.22 -12.56 -5.64
C LYS A 29 -12.68 -11.28 -6.28
N ALA A 30 -13.18 -10.96 -7.47
CA ALA A 30 -12.82 -9.74 -8.18
C ALA A 30 -13.10 -8.45 -7.37
N GLY A 31 -14.21 -8.40 -6.64
CA GLY A 31 -14.56 -7.29 -5.75
C GLY A 31 -13.52 -7.08 -4.65
N THR A 32 -13.19 -8.15 -3.96
CA THR A 32 -12.18 -8.13 -2.89
C THR A 32 -10.80 -7.70 -3.40
N ALA A 33 -10.37 -8.19 -4.59
CA ALA A 33 -9.12 -7.78 -5.19
C ALA A 33 -9.09 -6.27 -5.47
N LYS A 34 -10.19 -5.73 -6.00
CA LYS A 34 -10.34 -4.30 -6.29
C LYS A 34 -10.30 -3.45 -5.01
N LEU A 35 -10.98 -3.88 -3.95
CA LEU A 35 -10.96 -3.17 -2.66
C LEU A 35 -9.55 -3.16 -2.04
N GLN A 36 -8.80 -4.25 -2.16
CA GLN A 36 -7.41 -4.31 -1.68
C GLN A 36 -6.48 -3.41 -2.49
N ASP A 37 -6.69 -3.27 -3.80
CA ASP A 37 -5.96 -2.31 -4.62
C ASP A 37 -6.33 -0.87 -4.22
N GLU A 38 -7.61 -0.58 -3.99
CA GLU A 38 -8.10 0.72 -3.51
C GLU A 38 -7.48 1.06 -2.14
N LEU A 39 -7.45 0.12 -1.19
CA LEU A 39 -6.80 0.31 0.09
C LEU A 39 -5.30 0.61 -0.07
N THR A 40 -4.61 -0.11 -0.95
CA THR A 40 -3.18 0.13 -1.22
C THR A 40 -2.97 1.53 -1.81
N GLY A 41 -3.81 1.94 -2.74
CA GLY A 41 -3.78 3.29 -3.32
C GLY A 41 -4.04 4.39 -2.30
N ALA A 42 -4.99 4.17 -1.38
CA ALA A 42 -5.28 5.09 -0.27
C ALA A 42 -4.09 5.21 0.70
N LEU A 43 -3.41 4.09 1.03
CA LEU A 43 -2.21 4.08 1.88
C LEU A 43 -1.06 4.87 1.24
N ILE A 44 -0.84 4.72 -0.07
CA ILE A 44 0.15 5.51 -0.81
C ILE A 44 -0.24 7.00 -0.79
N GLY A 45 -1.52 7.30 -0.96
CA GLY A 45 -2.04 8.67 -0.83
C GLY A 45 -1.87 9.26 0.57
N LEU A 46 -2.03 8.46 1.63
CA LEU A 46 -1.73 8.88 3.01
C LEU A 46 -0.24 9.15 3.20
N ALA A 47 0.64 8.27 2.71
CA ALA A 47 2.08 8.47 2.79
C ALA A 47 2.56 9.76 2.09
N ARG A 48 1.92 10.14 0.98
CA ARG A 48 2.18 11.42 0.29
C ARG A 48 1.73 12.64 1.09
N ALA A 49 0.73 12.47 1.97
CA ALA A 49 0.24 13.56 2.83
C ALA A 49 1.09 13.77 4.08
N VAL A 50 1.90 12.79 4.47
CA VAL A 50 2.82 12.91 5.61
C VAL A 50 3.95 13.87 5.24
N ASP A 51 4.22 14.84 6.12
CA ASP A 51 5.39 15.70 5.97
C ASP A 51 6.66 14.91 6.28
N SER A 52 7.54 14.78 5.30
CA SER A 52 8.80 14.05 5.43
C SER A 52 9.76 14.64 6.48
N ALA A 53 9.57 15.91 6.85
CA ALA A 53 10.39 16.60 7.85
C ALA A 53 9.85 16.43 9.27
N ALA A 54 8.59 16.01 9.43
CA ALA A 54 7.95 15.85 10.73
C ALA A 54 8.02 14.40 11.23
N ALA A 55 7.99 14.23 12.55
CA ALA A 55 7.81 12.90 13.15
C ALA A 55 6.41 12.36 12.82
N ILE A 56 6.34 11.12 12.39
CA ILE A 56 5.07 10.45 12.10
C ILE A 56 4.33 10.22 13.41
N SER A 57 3.06 10.63 13.47
CA SER A 57 2.25 10.41 14.68
C SER A 57 1.97 8.91 14.88
N LYS A 58 1.80 8.50 16.14
CA LYS A 58 1.43 7.13 16.47
C LYS A 58 0.15 6.69 15.76
N SER A 59 -0.86 7.55 15.68
CA SER A 59 -2.11 7.23 14.97
C SER A 59 -1.88 6.97 13.49
N THR A 60 -1.07 7.79 12.83
CA THR A 60 -0.75 7.63 11.41
C THR A 60 0.01 6.33 11.15
N SER A 61 1.03 6.03 11.94
CA SER A 61 1.80 4.79 11.79
C SER A 61 0.95 3.54 12.05
N GLN A 62 0.08 3.57 13.05
CA GLN A 62 -0.85 2.46 13.32
C GLN A 62 -1.82 2.23 12.16
N VAL A 63 -2.38 3.28 11.58
CA VAL A 63 -3.27 3.17 10.41
C VAL A 63 -2.54 2.61 9.20
N ILE A 64 -1.29 3.04 8.95
CA ILE A 64 -0.46 2.50 7.85
C ILE A 64 -0.19 1.01 8.07
N ILE A 65 0.25 0.61 9.26
CA ILE A 65 0.59 -0.78 9.59
C ILE A 65 -0.65 -1.68 9.52
N GLU A 66 -1.78 -1.26 10.09
CA GLU A 66 -3.05 -1.99 10.04
C GLU A 66 -3.54 -2.17 8.60
N GLY A 67 -3.46 -1.11 7.78
CA GLY A 67 -3.85 -1.16 6.37
C GLY A 67 -2.96 -2.08 5.53
N LEU A 68 -1.65 -2.01 5.70
CA LEU A 68 -0.71 -2.92 5.05
C LEU A 68 -0.95 -4.38 5.47
N PHE A 69 -1.15 -4.63 6.77
CA PHE A 69 -1.46 -5.97 7.27
C PHE A 69 -2.78 -6.51 6.70
N THR A 70 -3.81 -5.66 6.57
CA THR A 70 -5.08 -6.03 5.94
C THR A 70 -4.91 -6.49 4.49
N THR A 71 -3.91 -5.98 3.77
CA THR A 71 -3.62 -6.34 2.38
C THR A 71 -2.61 -7.48 2.22
N VAL A 72 -2.11 -8.06 3.31
CA VAL A 72 -1.25 -9.26 3.24
C VAL A 72 -2.01 -10.40 2.56
N THR A 73 -1.32 -11.15 1.72
CA THR A 73 -1.89 -12.24 0.95
C THR A 73 -2.61 -13.25 1.84
N ASN A 74 -3.87 -13.52 1.52
CA ASN A 74 -4.73 -14.51 2.20
C ASN A 74 -5.04 -14.22 3.68
N VAL A 75 -4.91 -12.96 4.12
CA VAL A 75 -5.25 -12.56 5.50
C VAL A 75 -6.68 -12.08 5.63
N SER A 76 -7.15 -11.22 4.72
CA SER A 76 -8.50 -10.68 4.78
C SER A 76 -9.24 -10.82 3.46
N PHE A 77 -10.40 -11.48 3.49
CA PHE A 77 -11.36 -11.58 2.37
C PHE A 77 -12.73 -10.99 2.76
N ASP A 78 -12.79 -10.26 3.86
CA ASP A 78 -13.99 -9.55 4.30
C ASP A 78 -14.03 -8.16 3.65
N ASP A 79 -14.88 -8.02 2.63
CA ASP A 79 -15.04 -6.78 1.88
C ASP A 79 -15.44 -5.61 2.80
N ALA A 80 -16.31 -5.83 3.78
CA ALA A 80 -16.74 -4.80 4.71
C ALA A 80 -15.59 -4.34 5.64
N ALA A 81 -14.75 -5.25 6.10
CA ALA A 81 -13.56 -4.91 6.89
C ALA A 81 -12.56 -4.09 6.08
N ILE A 82 -12.37 -4.42 4.79
CA ILE A 82 -11.48 -3.69 3.89
C ILE A 82 -12.04 -2.28 3.61
N GLU A 83 -13.34 -2.14 3.33
CA GLU A 83 -14.00 -0.85 3.15
C GLU A 83 -13.86 0.03 4.39
N ASN A 84 -14.07 -0.50 5.59
CA ASN A 84 -13.87 0.21 6.85
C ASN A 84 -12.42 0.69 7.00
N MET A 85 -11.44 -0.13 6.61
CA MET A 85 -10.03 0.25 6.66
C MET A 85 -9.72 1.40 5.67
N ILE A 86 -10.28 1.36 4.46
CA ILE A 86 -10.16 2.46 3.49
C ILE A 86 -10.68 3.76 4.11
N GLN A 87 -11.84 3.73 4.78
CA GLN A 87 -12.40 4.93 5.42
C GLN A 87 -11.49 5.45 6.56
N LYS A 88 -10.88 4.57 7.36
CA LYS A 88 -9.90 4.96 8.38
C LYS A 88 -8.69 5.67 7.76
N VAL A 89 -8.14 5.13 6.68
CA VAL A 89 -6.99 5.72 5.96
C VAL A 89 -7.34 7.11 5.42
N ARG A 90 -8.51 7.24 4.79
CA ARG A 90 -9.00 8.52 4.25
C ARG A 90 -9.23 9.56 5.35
N ALA A 91 -9.82 9.15 6.47
CA ALA A 91 -10.03 10.04 7.61
C ALA A 91 -8.70 10.52 8.22
N GLU A 92 -7.70 9.64 8.32
CA GLU A 92 -6.38 10.03 8.81
C GLU A 92 -5.67 10.99 7.84
N LYS A 93 -5.80 10.76 6.53
CA LYS A 93 -5.30 11.68 5.51
C LYS A 93 -5.95 13.06 5.60
N GLU A 94 -7.28 13.13 5.74
CA GLU A 94 -8.00 14.40 5.89
C GLU A 94 -7.58 15.13 7.17
N ARG A 95 -7.25 14.42 8.24
CA ARG A 95 -6.72 14.99 9.48
C ARG A 95 -5.36 15.68 9.27
N LEU A 96 -4.49 15.08 8.43
CA LEU A 96 -3.14 15.63 8.15
C LEU A 96 -3.19 16.83 7.21
N VAL A 97 -4.08 16.79 6.23
CA VAL A 97 -4.22 17.83 5.18
C VAL A 97 -5.69 18.21 4.99
N PRO A 98 -6.28 18.94 5.96
CA PRO A 98 -7.69 19.27 5.92
C PRO A 98 -8.09 20.02 4.64
N GLY A 99 -9.17 19.56 4.00
CA GLY A 99 -9.70 20.19 2.78
C GLY A 99 -8.87 19.93 1.53
N CYS A 100 -7.85 19.08 1.59
CA CYS A 100 -7.01 18.76 0.43
C CYS A 100 -7.81 18.11 -0.71
N SER A 101 -8.82 17.31 -0.39
CA SER A 101 -9.76 16.73 -1.36
C SER A 101 -10.57 17.78 -2.16
N LYS A 102 -10.64 19.02 -1.68
CA LYS A 102 -11.32 20.16 -2.32
C LYS A 102 -10.36 21.11 -3.04
N CYS A 103 -9.06 20.84 -2.94
CA CYS A 103 -8.02 21.68 -3.54
C CYS A 103 -7.98 21.48 -5.05
N GLN A 104 -8.09 22.56 -5.83
CA GLN A 104 -7.96 22.54 -7.28
C GLN A 104 -6.49 22.65 -7.75
N SER A 105 -5.55 22.68 -6.82
CA SER A 105 -4.13 22.81 -7.13
C SER A 105 -3.48 21.43 -7.30
N PRO A 106 -2.68 21.20 -8.33
CA PRO A 106 -2.00 19.92 -8.58
C PRO A 106 -0.81 19.72 -7.62
N CYS A 107 -1.07 19.72 -6.32
CA CYS A 107 0.00 19.53 -5.32
C CYS A 107 0.39 18.04 -5.14
N GLY A 108 -0.31 17.12 -5.79
CA GLY A 108 -0.08 15.67 -5.69
C GLY A 108 -0.40 15.03 -4.33
N LYS A 109 -0.76 15.85 -3.31
CA LYS A 109 -1.10 15.37 -1.95
C LYS A 109 -2.54 14.90 -1.82
N SER A 110 -3.42 15.34 -2.75
CA SER A 110 -4.85 15.01 -2.70
C SER A 110 -5.20 13.67 -3.30
N ASP A 111 -4.37 13.15 -4.22
CA ASP A 111 -4.74 12.02 -5.04
C ASP A 111 -4.34 10.70 -4.42
N GLU A 112 -5.27 9.75 -4.39
CA GLU A 112 -4.97 8.36 -4.15
C GLU A 112 -4.20 7.81 -5.36
N TYR A 113 -3.31 6.86 -5.12
CA TYR A 113 -2.55 6.23 -6.18
C TYR A 113 -3.43 5.19 -6.89
N ASP A 114 -3.56 5.31 -8.21
CA ASP A 114 -4.23 4.27 -8.99
C ASP A 114 -3.27 3.10 -9.22
N MET A 115 -3.60 1.95 -8.63
CA MET A 115 -2.80 0.73 -8.75
C MET A 115 -2.66 0.24 -10.20
N GLN A 116 -3.52 0.69 -11.13
CA GLN A 116 -3.34 0.41 -12.55
C GLN A 116 -2.05 1.02 -13.11
N GLN A 117 -1.59 2.15 -12.55
CA GLN A 117 -0.30 2.74 -12.94
C GLN A 117 0.87 1.79 -12.62
N LEU A 118 0.79 1.08 -11.48
CA LEU A 118 1.79 0.07 -11.13
C LEU A 118 1.69 -1.17 -12.03
N TRP A 119 0.48 -1.68 -12.24
CA TRP A 119 0.27 -2.90 -13.02
C TRP A 119 0.60 -2.73 -14.50
N ASN A 120 0.47 -1.51 -15.04
CA ASN A 120 0.78 -1.17 -16.44
C ASN A 120 2.18 -0.56 -16.64
N ALA A 121 2.98 -0.42 -15.57
CA ALA A 121 4.36 0.06 -15.66
C ALA A 121 5.25 -0.94 -16.40
N ASP A 122 6.42 -0.46 -16.85
CA ASP A 122 7.47 -1.31 -17.39
C ASP A 122 7.79 -2.47 -16.45
N GLU A 123 8.18 -3.61 -17.00
CA GLU A 123 8.34 -4.87 -16.26
C GLU A 123 9.30 -4.72 -15.06
N ASP A 124 10.44 -4.05 -15.25
CA ASP A 124 11.42 -3.85 -14.20
C ASP A 124 10.87 -2.96 -13.08
N ILE A 125 10.17 -1.87 -13.43
CA ILE A 125 9.56 -0.95 -12.48
C ILE A 125 8.46 -1.66 -11.69
N ARG A 126 7.59 -2.38 -12.39
CA ARG A 126 6.53 -3.17 -11.78
C ARG A 126 7.08 -4.20 -10.81
N SER A 127 8.13 -4.91 -11.21
CA SER A 127 8.78 -5.93 -10.40
C SER A 127 9.40 -5.35 -9.13
N LEU A 128 10.15 -4.26 -9.24
CA LEU A 128 10.77 -3.58 -8.10
C LEU A 128 9.73 -3.02 -7.11
N LYS A 129 8.71 -2.33 -7.63
CA LYS A 129 7.63 -1.79 -6.78
C LYS A 129 6.83 -2.90 -6.10
N SER A 130 6.55 -3.99 -6.81
CA SER A 130 5.85 -5.15 -6.25
C SER A 130 6.68 -5.81 -5.14
N LEU A 131 7.98 -5.95 -5.32
CA LEU A 131 8.88 -6.52 -4.32
C LEU A 131 8.93 -5.68 -3.05
N ILE A 132 9.02 -4.34 -3.18
CA ILE A 132 8.93 -3.43 -2.03
C ILE A 132 7.58 -3.62 -1.33
N LEU A 133 6.48 -3.63 -2.08
CA LEU A 133 5.13 -3.76 -1.51
C LEU A 133 4.94 -5.10 -0.77
N PHE A 134 5.46 -6.21 -1.30
CA PHE A 134 5.42 -7.51 -0.62
C PHE A 134 6.25 -7.49 0.65
N GLY A 135 7.44 -6.88 0.62
CA GLY A 135 8.31 -6.76 1.78
C GLY A 135 7.66 -5.98 2.91
N ILE A 136 7.13 -4.78 2.64
CA ILE A 136 6.49 -3.96 3.67
C ILE A 136 5.20 -4.58 4.22
N ARG A 137 4.44 -5.33 3.41
CA ARG A 137 3.27 -6.09 3.91
C ARG A 137 3.70 -7.18 4.88
N GLY A 138 4.76 -7.93 4.57
CA GLY A 138 5.33 -8.93 5.46
C GLY A 138 5.81 -8.31 6.78
N MET A 139 6.55 -7.21 6.70
CA MET A 139 6.99 -6.46 7.90
C MET A 139 5.81 -5.94 8.72
N ALA A 140 4.75 -5.46 8.07
CA ALA A 140 3.56 -4.93 8.73
C ALA A 140 2.85 -6.00 9.58
N ALA A 141 2.88 -7.27 9.17
CA ALA A 141 2.34 -8.35 9.98
C ALA A 141 3.03 -8.46 11.35
N TYR A 142 4.36 -8.35 11.39
CA TYR A 142 5.12 -8.34 12.64
C TYR A 142 4.93 -7.04 13.43
N ALA A 143 4.98 -5.89 12.75
CA ALA A 143 4.80 -4.58 13.38
C ALA A 143 3.40 -4.44 14.00
N TYR A 144 2.36 -4.98 13.37
CA TYR A 144 1.01 -5.03 13.93
C TYR A 144 0.97 -5.76 15.27
N HIS A 145 1.57 -6.95 15.34
CA HIS A 145 1.63 -7.72 16.58
C HIS A 145 2.49 -7.04 17.66
N ALA A 146 3.59 -6.38 17.28
CA ALA A 146 4.39 -5.58 18.20
C ALA A 146 3.56 -4.41 18.77
N ASN A 147 2.80 -3.72 17.94
CA ASN A 147 1.91 -2.63 18.37
C ASN A 147 0.82 -3.10 19.34
N VAL A 148 0.25 -4.30 19.16
CA VAL A 148 -0.70 -4.91 20.10
C VAL A 148 -0.06 -5.09 21.47
N LEU A 149 1.25 -5.35 21.53
CA LEU A 149 2.03 -5.49 22.75
C LEU A 149 2.60 -4.13 23.26
N ASN A 150 2.19 -3.01 22.67
CA ASN A 150 2.68 -1.66 22.94
C ASN A 150 4.18 -1.43 22.65
N TYR A 151 4.76 -2.20 21.74
CA TYR A 151 6.08 -1.94 21.19
C TYR A 151 5.96 -1.23 19.85
N GLU A 152 6.73 -0.16 19.70
CA GLU A 152 6.83 0.58 18.44
C GLU A 152 8.25 1.13 18.27
N ASP A 153 8.66 1.31 17.04
CA ASP A 153 9.96 1.89 16.69
C ASP A 153 9.73 3.00 15.65
N ALA A 154 10.30 4.18 15.93
CA ALA A 154 10.10 5.37 15.09
C ALA A 154 10.77 5.25 13.72
N GLU A 155 11.90 4.54 13.62
CA GLU A 155 12.59 4.32 12.33
C GLU A 155 11.81 3.34 11.46
N VAL A 156 11.28 2.27 12.05
CA VAL A 156 10.40 1.31 11.36
C VAL A 156 9.13 2.01 10.88
N ASN A 157 8.51 2.84 11.70
CA ASN A 157 7.32 3.61 11.34
C ASN A 157 7.60 4.56 10.16
N ARG A 158 8.74 5.23 10.17
CA ARG A 158 9.20 6.10 9.07
C ARG A 158 9.45 5.29 7.81
N PHE A 159 10.10 4.14 7.92
CA PHE A 159 10.39 3.27 6.79
C PHE A 159 9.11 2.84 6.04
N PHE A 160 8.04 2.47 6.74
CA PHE A 160 6.76 2.14 6.08
C PHE A 160 6.22 3.30 5.25
N CYS A 161 6.27 4.51 5.80
CA CYS A 161 5.79 5.70 5.11
C CYS A 161 6.65 6.02 3.87
N GLU A 162 7.97 5.98 4.02
CA GLU A 162 8.91 6.23 2.92
C GLU A 162 8.78 5.19 1.81
N ALA A 163 8.62 3.92 2.15
CA ALA A 163 8.43 2.84 1.19
C ALA A 163 7.15 3.03 0.38
N LEU A 164 6.02 3.32 1.03
CA LEU A 164 4.75 3.63 0.34
C LEU A 164 4.87 4.88 -0.54
N PHE A 165 5.53 5.93 -0.05
CA PHE A 165 5.78 7.14 -0.84
C PHE A 165 6.57 6.82 -2.11
N LYS A 166 7.64 6.02 -2.01
CA LYS A 166 8.48 5.61 -3.14
C LYS A 166 7.72 4.77 -4.18
N ILE A 167 6.84 3.88 -3.75
CA ILE A 167 5.96 3.12 -4.67
C ILE A 167 5.10 4.07 -5.50
N GLY A 168 4.63 5.16 -4.90
CA GLY A 168 3.83 6.18 -5.58
C GLY A 168 4.62 7.12 -6.51
N TYR A 169 5.95 7.08 -6.51
CA TYR A 169 6.80 7.96 -7.31
C TYR A 169 7.24 7.29 -8.62
N GLU A 170 7.50 8.09 -9.66
CA GLU A 170 7.81 7.56 -10.99
C GLU A 170 9.32 7.40 -11.27
N GLU A 171 10.20 7.99 -10.45
CA GLU A 171 11.65 7.99 -10.72
C GLU A 171 12.33 6.66 -10.39
N ILE A 172 12.82 5.97 -11.42
CA ILE A 172 13.52 4.68 -11.35
C ILE A 172 14.77 4.74 -10.46
N LEU A 173 15.57 5.81 -10.56
CA LEU A 173 16.81 5.94 -9.82
C LEU A 173 16.59 5.96 -8.30
N SER A 174 15.52 6.58 -7.85
CA SER A 174 15.16 6.64 -6.43
C SER A 174 14.70 5.28 -5.89
N LEU A 175 14.10 4.45 -6.73
CA LEU A 175 13.69 3.07 -6.38
C LEU A 175 14.90 2.13 -6.27
N LEU A 176 15.86 2.23 -7.18
CA LEU A 176 17.09 1.43 -7.17
C LEU A 176 17.94 1.74 -5.94
N LEU A 177 18.09 3.03 -5.59
CA LEU A 177 18.81 3.45 -4.38
C LEU A 177 18.12 2.95 -3.12
N PHE A 178 16.78 3.01 -3.06
CA PHE A 178 16.00 2.51 -1.94
C PHE A 178 16.09 0.98 -1.82
N TYR A 179 16.06 0.25 -2.94
CA TYR A 179 16.23 -1.19 -2.97
C TYR A 179 17.62 -1.62 -2.48
N SER A 180 18.67 -0.93 -2.89
CA SER A 180 20.04 -1.17 -2.40
C SER A 180 20.14 -0.96 -0.89
N PHE A 181 19.41 0.02 -0.35
CA PHE A 181 19.35 0.28 1.08
C PHE A 181 18.61 -0.83 1.83
N VAL A 182 17.46 -1.29 1.31
CA VAL A 182 16.70 -2.42 1.91
C VAL A 182 17.52 -3.70 1.95
N LEU A 183 18.29 -4.02 0.90
CA LEU A 183 19.15 -5.20 0.85
C LEU A 183 20.34 -5.14 1.84
N LEU A 184 20.74 -3.95 2.29
CA LEU A 184 21.80 -3.78 3.29
C LEU A 184 21.32 -4.06 4.72
N PHE A 185 20.00 -4.09 4.95
CA PHE A 185 19.38 -4.30 6.26
C PHE A 185 18.66 -5.65 6.40
N LEU A 186 18.64 -6.49 5.35
CA LEU A 186 18.18 -7.88 5.36
C LEU A 186 19.35 -8.86 5.44
#